data_1f592100129589914e2fcd59fb645984
#
_entry.id   1f592100129589914e2fcd59fb645984
#
_cell.length_a   1.000
_cell.length_b   1.000
_cell.length_c   1.000
_cell.angle_alpha   90.00
_cell.angle_beta   90.00
_cell.angle_gamma   90.00
#
_symmetry.space_group_name_H-M   'P 1'
#
loop_
_entity.id
_entity.type
_entity.pdbx_description
1 polymer ?
#
loop_
_entity_poly.entity_id
_entity_poly.type
_entity_poly.pdbx_seq_one_letter_code
_entity_poly.pdbx_strand_id
1 'polypeptide(L)'
;MTTEPRLDIIGAALADSTRSRILCEMMDGRAFTNKELACAADVSAQTASAHLKHLEAAGLSSSLRSGRNVYHRIASAEVAGVLEALQFLWEQLLQQKQMY
;
A
#
# COMPACT_ATOMS: atom_id res chain seq x y z
N MET A 1 -19.77 20.69 4.16
CA MET A 1 -18.66 19.79 3.77
C MET A 1 -17.45 20.08 4.63
N THR A 2 -16.91 19.09 5.28
CA THR A 2 -15.73 19.29 6.12
C THR A 2 -14.47 19.33 5.26
N THR A 3 -13.53 20.20 5.63
CA THR A 3 -12.22 20.29 5.02
C THR A 3 -11.14 19.64 5.88
N GLU A 4 -11.53 19.03 6.99
CA GLU A 4 -10.58 18.34 7.87
C GLU A 4 -9.98 17.12 7.18
N PRO A 5 -8.66 16.93 7.26
CA PRO A 5 -8.05 15.71 6.69
C PRO A 5 -8.53 14.47 7.44
N ARG A 6 -8.87 13.45 6.66
CA ARG A 6 -9.32 12.18 7.19
C ARG A 6 -8.14 11.21 7.29
N LEU A 7 -7.23 11.54 8.19
CA LEU A 7 -6.04 10.71 8.44
C LEU A 7 -6.41 9.34 9.00
N ASP A 8 -7.56 9.25 9.66
CA ASP A 8 -8.08 8.00 10.19
C ASP A 8 -8.39 6.98 9.09
N ILE A 9 -8.90 7.42 7.95
CA ILE A 9 -9.19 6.55 6.80
C ILE A 9 -7.89 5.98 6.24
N ILE A 10 -6.90 6.85 6.02
CA ILE A 10 -5.60 6.45 5.51
C ILE A 10 -4.89 5.57 6.53
N GLY A 11 -4.91 5.97 7.81
CA GLY A 11 -4.29 5.21 8.88
C GLY A 11 -4.86 3.81 9.02
N ALA A 12 -6.18 3.67 8.93
CA ALA A 12 -6.84 2.37 8.99
C ALA A 12 -6.39 1.46 7.84
N ALA A 13 -6.25 2.01 6.63
CA ALA A 13 -5.78 1.24 5.48
C ALA A 13 -4.34 0.77 5.66
N LEU A 14 -3.49 1.56 6.32
CA LEU A 14 -2.09 1.23 6.57
C LEU A 14 -1.87 0.33 7.80
N ALA A 15 -2.88 0.18 8.65
CA ALA A 15 -2.72 -0.47 9.95
C ALA A 15 -2.59 -1.99 9.89
N ASP A 16 -2.81 -2.60 8.74
CA ASP A 16 -2.68 -4.05 8.56
C ASP A 16 -1.32 -4.38 7.93
N SER A 17 -0.60 -5.35 8.51
CA SER A 17 0.75 -5.69 8.05
C SER A 17 0.77 -6.24 6.63
N THR A 18 -0.27 -6.98 6.22
CA THR A 18 -0.36 -7.52 4.86
C THR A 18 -0.57 -6.39 3.85
N ARG A 19 -1.47 -5.45 4.15
CA ARG A 19 -1.68 -4.28 3.29
C ARG A 19 -0.40 -3.45 3.18
N SER A 20 0.31 -3.27 4.27
CA SER A 20 1.58 -2.56 4.28
C SER A 20 2.60 -3.23 3.35
N ARG A 21 2.72 -4.55 3.39
CA ARG A 21 3.61 -5.30 2.49
C ARG A 21 3.23 -5.14 1.03
N ILE A 22 1.93 -5.21 0.74
CA ILE A 22 1.43 -5.03 -0.63
C ILE A 22 1.80 -3.64 -1.16
N LEU A 23 1.59 -2.61 -0.35
CA LEU A 23 1.95 -1.23 -0.72
C LEU A 23 3.44 -1.08 -0.95
N CYS A 24 4.27 -1.66 -0.08
CA CYS A 24 5.72 -1.61 -0.23
C CYS A 24 6.19 -2.25 -1.53
N GLU A 25 5.56 -3.36 -1.93
CA GLU A 25 5.89 -4.03 -3.19
C GLU A 25 5.62 -3.11 -4.39
N MET A 26 4.59 -2.29 -4.31
CA MET A 26 4.18 -1.40 -5.40
C MET A 26 4.85 -0.02 -5.36
N MET A 27 5.72 0.25 -4.38
CA MET A 27 6.27 1.61 -4.15
C MET A 27 7.09 2.15 -5.31
N ASP A 28 7.71 1.29 -6.11
CA ASP A 28 8.52 1.72 -7.24
C ASP A 28 7.71 2.11 -8.48
N GLY A 29 6.39 2.09 -8.39
CA GLY A 29 5.50 2.50 -9.48
C GLY A 29 5.16 1.41 -10.47
N ARG A 30 5.71 0.21 -10.31
CA ARG A 30 5.38 -0.90 -11.21
C ARG A 30 3.98 -1.43 -10.92
N ALA A 31 3.38 -2.03 -11.95
CA ALA A 31 2.07 -2.66 -11.85
C ALA A 31 2.21 -4.16 -11.66
N PHE A 32 1.34 -4.73 -10.82
CA PHE A 32 1.41 -6.13 -10.44
C PHE A 32 0.04 -6.77 -10.54
N THR A 33 0.01 -8.06 -10.88
CA THR A 33 -1.21 -8.85 -10.78
C THR A 33 -1.49 -9.19 -9.32
N ASN A 34 -2.74 -9.58 -9.06
CA ASN A 34 -3.14 -10.05 -7.73
C ASN A 34 -2.27 -11.22 -7.25
N LYS A 35 -1.96 -12.17 -8.14
CA LYS A 35 -1.13 -13.33 -7.80
C LYS A 35 0.28 -12.93 -7.38
N GLU A 36 0.86 -11.98 -8.09
CA GLU A 36 2.20 -11.47 -7.77
C GLU A 36 2.23 -10.82 -6.39
N LEU A 37 1.22 -10.01 -6.09
CA LEU A 37 1.12 -9.35 -4.78
C LEU A 37 0.81 -10.33 -3.66
N ALA A 38 -0.02 -11.32 -3.92
CA ALA A 38 -0.30 -12.38 -2.96
C ALA A 38 0.98 -13.13 -2.59
N CYS A 39 1.78 -13.47 -3.60
CA CYS A 39 3.05 -14.15 -3.40
C CYS A 39 4.01 -13.29 -2.57
N ALA A 40 4.14 -12.01 -2.92
CA ALA A 40 5.03 -11.09 -2.21
C ALA A 40 4.64 -10.91 -0.74
N ALA A 41 3.34 -10.93 -0.45
CA ALA A 41 2.83 -10.77 0.91
C ALA A 41 2.63 -12.10 1.66
N ASP A 42 2.90 -13.22 0.99
CA ASP A 42 2.74 -14.56 1.54
C ASP A 42 1.32 -14.82 2.04
N VAL A 43 0.35 -14.52 1.20
CA VAL A 43 -1.07 -14.76 1.47
C VAL A 43 -1.73 -15.38 0.25
N SER A 44 -2.96 -15.87 0.41
CA SER A 44 -3.74 -16.39 -0.72
C SER A 44 -4.13 -15.26 -1.66
N ALA A 45 -4.43 -15.61 -2.92
CA ALA A 45 -4.93 -14.64 -3.89
C ALA A 45 -6.24 -14.01 -3.43
N GLN A 46 -7.08 -14.79 -2.75
CA GLN A 46 -8.36 -14.29 -2.22
C GLN A 46 -8.15 -13.25 -1.13
N THR A 47 -7.20 -13.49 -0.23
CA THR A 47 -6.84 -12.54 0.83
C THR A 47 -6.24 -11.26 0.24
N ALA A 48 -5.33 -11.40 -0.72
CA ALA A 48 -4.74 -10.24 -1.39
C ALA A 48 -5.82 -9.41 -2.09
N SER A 49 -6.78 -10.07 -2.74
CA SER A 49 -7.87 -9.39 -3.44
C SER A 49 -8.70 -8.54 -2.47
N ALA A 50 -9.02 -9.06 -1.29
CA ALA A 50 -9.77 -8.31 -0.28
C ALA A 50 -8.99 -7.09 0.21
N HIS A 51 -7.68 -7.24 0.44
CA HIS A 51 -6.82 -6.13 0.85
C HIS A 51 -6.70 -5.07 -0.25
N LEU A 52 -6.58 -5.49 -1.51
CA LEU A 52 -6.48 -4.57 -2.64
C LEU A 52 -7.77 -3.74 -2.80
N LYS A 53 -8.92 -4.35 -2.59
CA LYS A 53 -10.19 -3.61 -2.60
C LYS A 53 -10.22 -2.53 -1.50
N HIS A 54 -9.73 -2.86 -0.32
CA HIS A 54 -9.64 -1.91 0.77
C HIS A 54 -8.72 -0.74 0.43
N LEU A 55 -7.54 -1.05 -0.12
CA LEU A 55 -6.57 -0.03 -0.52
C LEU A 55 -7.11 0.87 -1.61
N GLU A 56 -7.79 0.29 -2.59
CA GLU A 56 -8.39 1.04 -3.70
C GLU A 56 -9.51 1.95 -3.21
N ALA A 57 -10.36 1.45 -2.30
CA ALA A 57 -11.42 2.25 -1.70
C ALA A 57 -10.86 3.44 -0.91
N ALA A 58 -9.69 3.29 -0.31
CA ALA A 58 -9.02 4.36 0.42
C ALA A 58 -8.23 5.32 -0.51
N GLY A 59 -8.19 5.04 -1.81
CA GLY A 59 -7.47 5.87 -2.77
C GLY A 59 -5.97 5.65 -2.81
N LEU A 60 -5.47 4.59 -2.19
CA LEU A 60 -4.03 4.32 -2.11
C LEU A 60 -3.50 3.50 -3.27
N SER A 61 -4.35 2.70 -3.89
CA SER A 61 -3.99 1.94 -5.08
C SER A 61 -5.03 2.12 -6.17
N SER A 62 -4.65 1.80 -7.39
CA SER A 62 -5.55 1.81 -8.54
C SER A 62 -5.34 0.54 -9.34
N SER A 63 -6.32 0.19 -10.15
CA SER A 63 -6.25 -1.00 -10.99
C SER A 63 -6.55 -0.65 -12.45
N LEU A 64 -5.97 -1.45 -13.34
CA LEU A 64 -6.16 -1.31 -14.77
C LEU A 64 -6.25 -2.69 -15.39
N ARG A 65 -7.29 -2.94 -16.15
CA ARG A 65 -7.41 -4.18 -16.91
C ARG A 65 -6.61 -4.08 -18.21
N SER A 66 -5.81 -5.08 -18.47
CA SER A 66 -5.10 -5.21 -19.73
C SER A 66 -5.21 -6.67 -20.20
N GLY A 67 -5.97 -6.88 -21.27
CA GLY A 67 -6.27 -8.22 -21.73
C GLY A 67 -7.10 -8.97 -20.70
N ARG A 68 -6.60 -10.14 -20.29
CA ARG A 68 -7.27 -11.00 -19.29
C ARG A 68 -6.83 -10.67 -17.87
N ASN A 69 -5.86 -9.80 -17.70
CA ASN A 69 -5.27 -9.51 -16.41
C ASN A 69 -5.70 -8.16 -15.88
N VAL A 70 -5.80 -8.07 -14.57
CA VAL A 70 -5.96 -6.80 -13.85
C VAL A 70 -4.64 -6.53 -13.14
N TYR A 71 -4.11 -5.33 -13.33
CA TYR A 71 -2.87 -4.90 -12.72
C TYR A 71 -3.14 -3.82 -11.69
N HIS A 72 -2.42 -3.87 -10.58
CA HIS A 72 -2.55 -2.94 -9.46
C HIS A 72 -1.26 -2.15 -9.30
N ARG A 73 -1.38 -0.88 -8.97
CA ARG A 73 -0.22 -0.02 -8.71
C ARG A 73 -0.60 1.06 -7.69
N ILE A 74 0.40 1.75 -7.17
CA ILE A 74 0.18 2.92 -6.34
C ILE A 74 -0.63 3.95 -7.13
N ALA A 75 -1.63 4.56 -6.48
CA ALA A 75 -2.62 5.38 -7.15
C ALA A 75 -2.03 6.67 -7.73
N SER A 76 -1.01 7.25 -7.09
CA SER A 76 -0.47 8.54 -7.50
C SER A 76 0.94 8.76 -6.95
N ALA A 77 1.63 9.75 -7.50
CA ALA A 77 2.93 10.18 -6.98
C ALA A 77 2.82 10.69 -5.54
N GLU A 78 1.71 11.31 -5.19
CA GLU A 78 1.46 11.81 -3.83
C GLU A 78 1.39 10.65 -2.84
N VAL A 79 0.72 9.56 -3.19
CA VAL A 79 0.67 8.37 -2.35
C VAL A 79 2.07 7.77 -2.19
N ALA A 80 2.81 7.65 -3.28
CA ALA A 80 4.18 7.14 -3.24
C ALA A 80 5.05 7.99 -2.31
N GLY A 81 4.91 9.32 -2.38
CA GLY A 81 5.65 10.25 -1.53
C GLY A 81 5.36 10.06 -0.05
N VAL A 82 4.10 9.84 0.30
CA VAL A 82 3.71 9.56 1.70
C VAL A 82 4.33 8.26 2.19
N LEU A 83 4.28 7.21 1.38
CA LEU A 83 4.84 5.91 1.76
C LEU A 83 6.35 5.99 1.94
N GLU A 84 7.04 6.71 1.07
CA GLU A 84 8.48 6.93 1.18
C GLU A 84 8.82 7.69 2.46
N ALA A 85 8.05 8.72 2.78
CA ALA A 85 8.23 9.50 4.00
C ALA A 85 8.02 8.64 5.26
N LEU A 86 7.02 7.78 5.25
CA LEU A 86 6.75 6.87 6.36
C LEU A 86 7.88 5.84 6.51
N GLN A 87 8.40 5.34 5.41
CA GLN A 87 9.54 4.43 5.43
C GLN A 87 10.78 5.11 6.02
N PHE A 88 11.05 6.33 5.61
CA PHE A 88 12.17 7.11 6.15
C PHE A 88 12.00 7.32 7.66
N LEU A 89 10.80 7.70 8.10
CA LEU A 89 10.50 7.88 9.51
C LEU A 89 10.76 6.58 10.29
N TRP A 90 10.31 5.45 9.77
CA TRP A 90 10.52 4.16 10.42
C TRP A 90 12.01 3.86 10.58
N GLU A 91 12.82 4.12 9.56
CA GLU A 91 14.26 3.93 9.61
C GLU A 91 14.91 4.81 10.68
N GLN A 92 14.46 6.06 10.80
CA GLN A 92 14.94 6.97 11.85
C GLN A 92 14.60 6.48 13.24
N LEU A 93 13.39 5.98 13.42
CA LEU A 93 12.95 5.43 14.70
C LEU A 93 13.76 4.20 15.09
N LEU A 94 14.08 3.34 14.12
CA LEU A 94 14.94 2.17 14.37
C LEU A 94 16.33 2.60 14.83
N GLN A 95 16.93 3.60 14.20
CA GLN A 95 18.24 4.10 14.59
C GLN A 95 18.24 4.64 16.02
N GLN A 96 17.21 5.38 16.40
CA GLN A 96 17.09 5.89 17.75
C GLN A 96 17.02 4.77 18.78
N LYS A 97 16.31 3.69 18.49
CA LYS A 97 16.21 2.54 19.38
C LYS A 97 17.55 1.81 19.53
N GLN A 98 18.36 1.80 18.48
CA GLN A 98 19.65 1.12 18.51
C GLN A 98 20.72 1.92 19.28
N MET A 99 20.46 3.18 19.55
CA MET A 99 21.40 4.02 20.28
C MET A 99 21.32 3.87 21.80
N TYR A 100 20.41 3.08 22.31
CA TYR A 100 20.25 2.85 23.74
C TYR A 100 20.75 1.49 24.17
#